data_04e6da7e43954ccf9dc9abba98ebfcd1
#
_entry.id   04e6da7e43954ccf9dc9abba98ebfcd1
#
_cell.length_a   1.000
_cell.length_b   1.000
_cell.length_c   1.000
_cell.angle_alpha   90.00
_cell.angle_beta   90.00
_cell.angle_gamma   90.00
#
_symmetry.space_group_name_H-M   'P 1'
#
loop_
_entity.id
_entity.type
_entity.pdbx_description
1 polymer ?
#
loop_
_entity_poly.entity_id
_entity_poly.type
_entity_poly.pdbx_seq_one_letter_code
_entity_poly.pdbx_strand_id
1 'polypeptide(L)'
;MKNFAKRISALVLAVVVSAAVLCPAAFAAQLPSLPKDECVVDDAGVLSSSTVQTITELNAQLESSCSGAQIGVLTVEYTGNDSTEDYATQAFNAWGIGSSSNNNGVLILLVMESAQYADGDYYLTYGD
;
A
#
# COMPACT_ATOMS: atom_id res chain seq x y z
N MET A 1 -54.98 8.17 -19.25
CA MET A 1 -54.13 6.98 -19.41
C MET A 1 -52.75 7.28 -19.98
N LYS A 2 -52.59 8.14 -20.95
CA LYS A 2 -51.26 8.50 -21.49
C LYS A 2 -50.29 9.14 -20.48
N ASN A 3 -50.82 9.85 -19.46
CA ASN A 3 -49.99 10.51 -18.43
C ASN A 3 -49.58 9.60 -17.28
N PHE A 4 -50.27 8.48 -17.10
CA PHE A 4 -49.96 7.51 -16.04
C PHE A 4 -48.74 6.66 -16.42
N ALA A 5 -48.68 6.23 -17.68
CA ALA A 5 -47.52 5.48 -18.17
C ALA A 5 -46.22 6.30 -18.16
N LYS A 6 -46.30 7.62 -18.49
CA LYS A 6 -45.14 8.52 -18.40
C LYS A 6 -44.64 8.74 -16.97
N ARG A 7 -45.54 8.77 -15.99
CA ARG A 7 -45.19 8.92 -14.57
C ARG A 7 -44.57 7.66 -13.99
N ILE A 8 -45.00 6.48 -14.41
CA ILE A 8 -44.40 5.19 -14.01
C ILE A 8 -43.03 5.06 -14.62
N SER A 9 -42.83 5.41 -15.90
CA SER A 9 -41.51 5.36 -16.53
C SER A 9 -40.50 6.31 -15.88
N ALA A 10 -40.94 7.50 -15.47
CA ALA A 10 -40.07 8.45 -14.76
C ALA A 10 -39.73 7.96 -13.34
N LEU A 11 -40.63 7.27 -12.67
CA LEU A 11 -40.41 6.73 -11.33
C LEU A 11 -39.47 5.52 -11.34
N VAL A 12 -39.61 4.65 -12.35
CA VAL A 12 -38.70 3.51 -12.58
C VAL A 12 -37.29 3.99 -12.95
N LEU A 13 -37.17 5.03 -13.77
CA LEU A 13 -35.89 5.62 -14.13
C LEU A 13 -35.20 6.27 -12.92
N ALA A 14 -35.96 6.95 -12.05
CA ALA A 14 -35.43 7.54 -10.83
C ALA A 14 -34.91 6.49 -9.83
N VAL A 15 -35.59 5.34 -9.71
CA VAL A 15 -35.18 4.23 -8.85
C VAL A 15 -33.92 3.55 -9.39
N VAL A 16 -33.79 3.39 -10.71
CA VAL A 16 -32.58 2.80 -11.33
C VAL A 16 -31.37 3.72 -11.19
N VAL A 17 -31.54 5.03 -11.33
CA VAL A 17 -30.46 6.01 -11.15
C VAL A 17 -30.04 6.13 -9.68
N SER A 18 -30.96 6.00 -8.72
CA SER A 18 -30.62 6.04 -7.28
C SER A 18 -29.93 4.77 -6.79
N ALA A 19 -30.14 3.62 -7.43
CA ALA A 19 -29.45 2.37 -7.09
C ALA A 19 -27.98 2.36 -7.57
N ALA A 20 -27.63 3.16 -8.57
CA ALA A 20 -26.26 3.27 -9.08
C ALA A 20 -25.31 4.11 -8.19
N VAL A 21 -25.84 4.85 -7.23
CA VAL A 21 -25.06 5.74 -6.34
C VAL A 21 -24.65 5.06 -5.02
N LEU A 22 -25.12 3.84 -4.76
CA LEU A 22 -24.80 3.07 -3.56
C LEU A 22 -23.77 1.96 -3.79
N CYS A 23 -22.87 2.11 -4.79
CA CYS A 23 -21.64 1.37 -4.73
C CYS A 23 -20.81 1.94 -3.56
N PRO A 24 -20.55 1.18 -2.49
CA PRO A 24 -19.50 1.58 -1.56
C PRO A 24 -18.24 1.72 -2.39
N ALA A 25 -17.68 2.92 -2.46
CA ALA A 25 -16.33 3.06 -2.95
C ALA A 25 -15.48 2.10 -2.11
N ALA A 26 -15.02 1.01 -2.71
CA ALA A 26 -14.02 0.18 -2.09
C ALA A 26 -12.79 1.09 -1.94
N PHE A 27 -12.55 1.57 -0.73
CA PHE A 27 -11.31 2.25 -0.41
C PHE A 27 -10.20 1.20 -0.47
N ALA A 28 -9.65 0.99 -1.66
CA ALA A 28 -8.35 0.36 -1.77
C ALA A 28 -7.39 1.27 -1.00
N ALA A 29 -6.64 0.73 -0.05
CA ALA A 29 -5.59 1.48 0.60
C ALA A 29 -4.60 1.90 -0.49
N GLN A 30 -4.36 3.20 -0.59
CA GLN A 30 -3.46 3.71 -1.60
C GLN A 30 -2.03 3.40 -1.17
N LEU A 31 -1.29 2.68 -2.03
CA LEU A 31 0.11 2.41 -1.78
C LEU A 31 0.91 3.72 -1.74
N PRO A 32 1.64 4.03 -0.64
CA PRO A 32 2.47 5.22 -0.59
C PRO A 32 3.61 5.14 -1.62
N SER A 33 3.94 6.26 -2.23
CA SER A 33 5.10 6.34 -3.12
C SER A 33 6.38 6.44 -2.31
N LEU A 34 7.44 5.73 -2.75
CA LEU A 34 8.77 5.90 -2.18
C LEU A 34 9.36 7.23 -2.69
N PRO A 35 9.74 8.17 -1.81
CA PRO A 35 10.44 9.37 -2.23
C PRO A 35 11.78 9.04 -2.87
N LYS A 36 12.22 9.91 -3.78
CA LYS A 36 13.50 9.72 -4.47
C LYS A 36 14.66 9.69 -3.47
N ASP A 37 15.57 8.74 -3.67
CA ASP A 37 16.77 8.54 -2.84
C ASP A 37 16.47 8.15 -1.37
N GLU A 38 15.25 7.67 -1.09
CA GLU A 38 14.86 7.15 0.20
C GLU A 38 14.61 5.63 0.15
N CYS A 39 14.62 4.99 1.32
CA CYS A 39 14.36 3.56 1.47
C CYS A 39 13.32 3.26 2.56
N VAL A 40 12.83 4.29 3.24
CA VAL A 40 11.87 4.18 4.34
C VAL A 40 10.66 5.07 4.08
N VAL A 41 9.48 4.52 4.20
CA VAL A 41 8.21 5.25 4.27
C VAL A 41 7.52 4.89 5.58
N ASP A 42 7.50 5.80 6.52
CA ASP A 42 6.87 5.62 7.84
C ASP A 42 5.49 6.30 7.85
N ASP A 43 4.54 5.70 7.12
CA ASP A 43 3.18 6.23 7.02
C ASP A 43 2.41 6.13 8.34
N ALA A 44 2.71 5.11 9.14
CA ALA A 44 2.14 4.97 10.48
C ALA A 44 2.79 5.88 11.54
N GLY A 45 3.92 6.53 11.23
CA GLY A 45 4.59 7.46 12.13
C GLY A 45 5.16 6.82 13.40
N VAL A 46 5.65 5.59 13.32
CA VAL A 46 6.10 4.80 14.49
C VAL A 46 7.61 4.67 14.59
N LEU A 47 8.35 5.01 13.53
CA LEU A 47 9.80 4.91 13.54
C LEU A 47 10.46 6.16 14.13
N SER A 48 11.47 5.97 14.95
CA SER A 48 12.30 7.09 15.41
C SER A 48 13.22 7.58 14.29
N SER A 49 13.60 8.85 14.34
CA SER A 49 14.57 9.42 13.40
C SER A 49 15.91 8.68 13.41
N SER A 50 16.35 8.18 14.57
CA SER A 50 17.56 7.37 14.69
C SER A 50 17.42 6.00 13.99
N THR A 51 16.25 5.40 14.04
CA THR A 51 15.97 4.14 13.31
C THR A 51 16.03 4.37 11.79
N VAL A 52 15.38 5.43 11.31
CA VAL A 52 15.40 5.80 9.88
C VAL A 52 16.83 6.07 9.41
N GLN A 53 17.61 6.81 10.21
CA GLN A 53 19.01 7.08 9.90
C GLN A 53 19.85 5.80 9.83
N THR A 54 19.69 4.89 10.79
CA THR A 54 20.41 3.60 10.80
C THR A 54 20.10 2.78 9.54
N ILE A 55 18.84 2.71 9.12
CA ILE A 55 18.44 2.01 7.90
C ILE A 55 19.07 2.66 6.67
N THR A 56 19.09 3.99 6.61
CA THR A 56 19.71 4.74 5.50
C THR A 56 21.20 4.51 5.41
N GLU A 57 21.91 4.55 6.54
CA GLU A 57 23.36 4.27 6.59
C GLU A 57 23.69 2.83 6.21
N LEU A 58 22.87 1.87 6.65
CA LEU A 58 23.01 0.46 6.27
C LEU A 58 22.82 0.28 4.76
N ASN A 59 21.82 0.92 4.16
CA ASN A 59 21.61 0.85 2.71
C ASN A 59 22.80 1.42 1.92
N ALA A 60 23.41 2.50 2.37
CA ALA A 60 24.61 3.05 1.73
C ALA A 60 25.79 2.04 1.75
N GLN A 61 25.93 1.27 2.83
CA GLN A 61 26.93 0.20 2.92
C GLN A 61 26.58 -0.98 2.00
N LEU A 62 25.32 -1.39 1.96
CA LEU A 62 24.84 -2.49 1.11
C LEU A 62 24.98 -2.16 -0.38
N GLU A 63 24.69 -0.94 -0.78
CA GLU A 63 24.85 -0.49 -2.15
C GLU A 63 26.30 -0.65 -2.63
N SER A 64 27.26 -0.25 -1.82
CA SER A 64 28.69 -0.29 -2.17
C SER A 64 29.31 -1.67 -2.03
N SER A 65 28.94 -2.46 -1.02
CA SER A 65 29.60 -3.73 -0.68
C SER A 65 28.83 -4.98 -1.14
N CYS A 66 27.54 -4.85 -1.45
CA CYS A 66 26.66 -5.97 -1.80
C CYS A 66 25.97 -5.78 -3.16
N SER A 67 26.65 -5.18 -4.11
CA SER A 67 26.20 -5.05 -5.52
C SER A 67 24.84 -4.37 -5.68
N GLY A 68 24.61 -3.31 -4.92
CA GLY A 68 23.37 -2.53 -4.99
C GLY A 68 22.20 -3.17 -4.22
N ALA A 69 22.48 -4.04 -3.25
CA ALA A 69 21.46 -4.57 -2.37
C ALA A 69 20.79 -3.44 -1.56
N GLN A 70 19.49 -3.56 -1.34
CA GLN A 70 18.71 -2.54 -0.64
C GLN A 70 17.67 -3.16 0.28
N ILE A 71 17.48 -2.52 1.44
CA ILE A 71 16.39 -2.82 2.37
C ILE A 71 15.41 -1.65 2.35
N GLY A 72 14.18 -1.91 1.90
CA GLY A 72 13.06 -0.98 2.03
C GLY A 72 12.27 -1.24 3.31
N VAL A 73 11.73 -0.21 3.91
CA VAL A 73 10.84 -0.33 5.08
C VAL A 73 9.59 0.51 4.84
N LEU A 74 8.44 -0.12 5.03
CA LEU A 74 7.13 0.51 4.94
C LEU A 74 6.35 0.24 6.23
N THR A 75 5.85 1.27 6.87
CA THR A 75 4.91 1.15 7.97
C THR A 75 3.57 1.72 7.57
N VAL A 76 2.48 1.03 7.86
CA VAL A 76 1.11 1.47 7.58
C VAL A 76 0.17 1.09 8.74
N GLU A 77 -0.96 1.77 8.85
CA GLU A 77 -2.02 1.39 9.77
C GLU A 77 -3.07 0.47 9.13
N TYR A 78 -3.12 0.42 7.79
CA TYR A 78 -4.14 -0.31 7.07
C TYR A 78 -3.72 -0.66 5.64
N THR A 79 -3.95 -1.90 5.24
CA THR A 79 -3.65 -2.40 3.88
C THR A 79 -4.86 -2.42 2.93
N GLY A 80 -5.99 -1.84 3.36
CA GLY A 80 -7.23 -1.89 2.58
C GLY A 80 -7.85 -3.29 2.60
N ASN A 81 -8.21 -3.78 1.43
CA ASN A 81 -8.76 -5.13 1.26
C ASN A 81 -7.68 -6.17 0.91
N ASP A 82 -6.42 -5.74 0.76
CA ASP A 82 -5.32 -6.63 0.43
C ASP A 82 -4.81 -7.36 1.69
N SER A 83 -4.33 -8.58 1.50
CA SER A 83 -3.56 -9.26 2.54
C SER A 83 -2.24 -8.51 2.80
N THR A 84 -1.64 -8.70 3.96
CA THR A 84 -0.32 -8.13 4.28
C THR A 84 0.73 -8.55 3.24
N GLU A 85 0.69 -9.81 2.79
CA GLU A 85 1.55 -10.36 1.75
C GLU A 85 1.36 -9.66 0.39
N ASP A 86 0.11 -9.55 -0.07
CA ASP A 86 -0.20 -8.91 -1.36
C ASP A 86 0.20 -7.44 -1.37
N TYR A 87 -0.07 -6.73 -0.28
CA TYR A 87 0.30 -5.33 -0.13
C TYR A 87 1.82 -5.12 -0.12
N ALA A 88 2.57 -5.97 0.61
CA ALA A 88 4.02 -5.94 0.61
C ALA A 88 4.61 -6.22 -0.77
N THR A 89 4.06 -7.20 -1.49
CA THR A 89 4.50 -7.56 -2.85
C THR A 89 4.25 -6.43 -3.84
N GLN A 90 3.09 -5.77 -3.76
CA GLN A 90 2.79 -4.60 -4.57
C GLN A 90 3.76 -3.44 -4.30
N ALA A 91 4.06 -3.16 -3.02
CA ALA A 91 5.01 -2.13 -2.63
C ALA A 91 6.43 -2.45 -3.14
N PHE A 92 6.89 -3.67 -2.97
CA PHE A 92 8.20 -4.12 -3.44
C PHE A 92 8.37 -3.92 -4.93
N ASN A 93 7.39 -4.34 -5.72
CA ASN A 93 7.41 -4.21 -7.17
C ASN A 93 7.30 -2.73 -7.63
N ALA A 94 6.43 -1.95 -6.99
CA ALA A 94 6.23 -0.54 -7.35
C ALA A 94 7.45 0.33 -7.01
N TRP A 95 8.15 0.02 -5.93
CA TRP A 95 9.31 0.78 -5.48
C TRP A 95 10.60 0.35 -6.15
N GLY A 96 10.67 -0.86 -6.70
CA GLY A 96 11.87 -1.38 -7.36
C GLY A 96 13.06 -1.51 -6.41
N ILE A 97 12.81 -2.11 -5.23
CA ILE A 97 13.83 -2.26 -4.18
C ILE A 97 14.98 -3.17 -4.64
N GLY A 98 16.21 -2.70 -4.45
CA GLY A 98 17.43 -3.41 -4.81
C GLY A 98 17.88 -3.22 -6.25
N SER A 99 18.88 -3.97 -6.67
CA SER A 99 19.41 -3.95 -8.03
C SER A 99 18.54 -4.82 -8.95
N SER A 100 18.08 -4.25 -10.06
CA SER A 100 17.29 -4.98 -11.07
C SER A 100 18.05 -6.12 -11.75
N SER A 101 19.38 -6.08 -11.75
CA SER A 101 20.22 -7.14 -12.33
C SER A 101 20.54 -8.26 -11.35
N ASN A 102 20.54 -7.98 -10.05
CA ASN A 102 20.91 -8.94 -9.01
C ASN A 102 19.72 -9.43 -8.19
N ASN A 103 18.57 -8.80 -8.34
CA ASN A 103 17.32 -9.10 -7.64
C ASN A 103 17.51 -9.27 -6.12
N ASN A 104 18.31 -8.38 -5.51
CA ASN A 104 18.82 -8.48 -4.14
C ASN A 104 18.18 -7.45 -3.19
N GLY A 105 16.96 -7.06 -3.47
CA GLY A 105 16.18 -6.19 -2.59
C GLY A 105 15.40 -6.98 -1.52
N VAL A 106 15.16 -6.33 -0.39
CA VAL A 106 14.26 -6.81 0.67
C VAL A 106 13.33 -5.67 1.07
N LEU A 107 12.05 -5.94 1.18
CA LEU A 107 11.09 -5.00 1.77
C LEU A 107 10.52 -5.58 3.06
N ILE A 108 10.54 -4.79 4.11
CA ILE A 108 9.90 -5.06 5.40
C ILE A 108 8.64 -4.20 5.48
N LEU A 109 7.48 -4.85 5.50
CA LEU A 109 6.20 -4.19 5.79
C LEU A 109 5.82 -4.44 7.24
N LEU A 110 5.45 -3.36 7.94
CA LEU A 110 4.85 -3.41 9.27
C LEU A 110 3.45 -2.81 9.20
N VAL A 111 2.45 -3.59 9.57
CA VAL A 111 1.06 -3.13 9.73
C VAL A 111 0.80 -2.96 11.22
N MET A 112 0.55 -1.75 11.65
CA MET A 112 0.41 -1.44 13.06
C MET A 112 -0.94 -1.91 13.62
N GLU A 113 -0.98 -2.14 14.93
CA GLU A 113 -2.24 -2.30 15.64
C GLU A 113 -3.13 -1.08 15.40
N SER A 114 -4.35 -1.31 14.97
CA SER A 114 -5.32 -0.28 14.64
C SER A 114 -6.75 -0.79 14.85
N ALA A 115 -7.75 0.04 14.56
CA ALA A 115 -9.14 -0.38 14.58
C ALA A 115 -9.45 -1.53 13.59
N GLN A 116 -8.65 -1.69 12.54
CA GLN A 116 -8.77 -2.73 11.52
C GLN A 116 -7.94 -3.99 11.86
N TYR A 117 -6.80 -3.82 12.56
CA TYR A 117 -5.88 -4.89 12.92
C TYR A 117 -5.60 -4.86 14.43
N ALA A 118 -6.24 -5.75 15.19
CA ALA A 118 -6.15 -5.75 16.65
C ALA A 118 -4.75 -6.08 17.20
N ASP A 119 -3.98 -6.87 16.45
CA ASP A 119 -2.65 -7.37 16.89
C ASP A 119 -1.50 -6.87 16.00
N GLY A 120 -1.80 -6.06 14.95
CA GLY A 120 -0.83 -5.73 13.92
C GLY A 120 -0.42 -6.93 13.08
N ASP A 121 0.44 -6.72 12.09
CA ASP A 121 0.98 -7.79 11.24
C ASP A 121 2.30 -7.32 10.60
N TYR A 122 3.05 -8.24 10.00
CA TYR A 122 4.25 -7.91 9.24
C TYR A 122 4.49 -8.91 8.11
N TYR A 123 5.21 -8.46 7.09
CA TYR A 123 5.65 -9.32 6.01
C TYR A 123 7.01 -8.89 5.48
N LEU A 124 7.85 -9.88 5.14
CA LEU A 124 9.08 -9.67 4.41
C LEU A 124 8.94 -10.24 3.01
N THR A 125 9.20 -9.41 2.00
CA THR A 125 9.33 -9.87 0.62
C THR A 125 10.72 -9.55 0.09
N TYR A 126 11.24 -10.36 -0.81
CA TYR A 126 12.59 -10.25 -1.34
C TYR A 126 12.64 -10.68 -2.81
N GLY A 127 13.69 -10.25 -3.49
CA GLY A 127 13.96 -10.69 -4.85
C GLY A 127 14.42 -12.15 -4.91
N ASP A 128 14.11 -12.86 -5.99
CA ASP A 128 14.44 -14.27 -6.25
C ASP A 128 15.90 -14.44 -6.73
#